data_ade8b7ed2cf2e05afd8aa3e473148858
#
_entry.id   ade8b7ed2cf2e05afd8aa3e473148858
#
_cell.length_a   1.000
_cell.length_b   1.000
_cell.length_c   1.000
_cell.angle_alpha   90.00
_cell.angle_beta   90.00
_cell.angle_gamma   90.00
#
_symmetry.space_group_name_H-M   'P 1'
#
loop_
_entity.id
_entity.type
_entity.pdbx_description
1 polymer ?
#
loop_
_entity_poly.entity_id
_entity_poly.type
_entity_poly.pdbx_seq_one_letter_code
_entity_poly.pdbx_strand_id
1 'polypeptide(L)'
;MVKKVLTDVYDYWFGTLAGPDDYPKEKAELWFSAKPEFDEEIRQTFGKYLPAARDTEWDVANLSRMEQVGLVVLLDQFPRNIHRTGGDAFAYDTKALAVARQLLASGGGNFYRAERQFVSLPFMHSENLADQDFCVWFAASEMMAARTPEALEMWRRFFDFAAKHWAIIRKFGRFPHRNAAMGRESTAEEVEFLKAGRGF
;
A
#
# COMPACT_ATOMS: atom_id res chain seq x y z
N MET A 1 19.98 8.01 -9.65
CA MET A 1 19.34 9.20 -9.02
C MET A 1 18.15 8.77 -8.15
N VAL A 2 17.24 7.93 -8.62
CA VAL A 2 16.06 7.47 -7.86
C VAL A 2 16.44 6.65 -6.61
N LYS A 3 17.43 5.76 -6.68
CA LYS A 3 17.86 4.94 -5.51
C LYS A 3 18.18 5.79 -4.28
N LYS A 4 18.81 6.96 -4.45
CA LYS A 4 19.17 7.83 -3.32
C LYS A 4 17.95 8.41 -2.61
N VAL A 5 16.83 8.60 -3.31
CA VAL A 5 15.62 9.18 -2.73
C VAL A 5 14.79 8.17 -1.93
N LEU A 6 15.06 6.86 -2.08
CA LEU A 6 14.26 5.83 -1.41
C LEU A 6 14.37 5.90 0.11
N THR A 7 15.56 6.23 0.63
CA THR A 7 15.75 6.44 2.06
C THR A 7 15.03 7.72 2.53
N ASP A 8 15.06 8.80 1.72
CA ASP A 8 14.33 10.03 2.05
C ASP A 8 12.80 9.76 2.09
N VAL A 9 12.28 8.93 1.17
CA VAL A 9 10.87 8.48 1.17
C VAL A 9 10.56 7.69 2.45
N TYR A 10 11.43 6.77 2.83
CA TYR A 10 11.28 6.01 4.06
C TYR A 10 11.24 6.91 5.29
N ASP A 11 12.22 7.82 5.43
CA ASP A 11 12.35 8.73 6.56
C ASP A 11 11.15 9.69 6.63
N TYR A 12 10.68 10.17 5.49
CA TYR A 12 9.48 11.00 5.42
C TYR A 12 8.24 10.27 5.93
N TRP A 13 8.08 8.99 5.51
CA TRP A 13 6.89 8.19 5.80
C TRP A 13 6.86 7.64 7.22
N PHE A 14 7.97 7.09 7.69
CA PHE A 14 8.06 6.42 8.99
C PHE A 14 8.75 7.25 10.07
N GLY A 15 9.64 8.16 9.70
CA GLY A 15 10.57 8.74 10.64
C GLY A 15 11.57 7.69 11.18
N THR A 16 12.04 7.91 12.39
CA THR A 16 12.95 6.96 13.05
C THR A 16 12.15 5.90 13.80
N LEU A 17 12.32 4.63 13.41
CA LEU A 17 11.79 3.49 14.16
C LEU A 17 12.85 2.97 15.11
N ALA A 18 12.54 2.91 16.41
CA ALA A 18 13.47 2.48 17.45
C ALA A 18 13.73 0.95 17.44
N GLY A 19 12.84 0.16 16.83
CA GLY A 19 12.99 -1.29 16.77
C GLY A 19 11.86 -2.00 16.02
N PRO A 20 11.92 -3.35 15.96
CA PRO A 20 11.00 -4.16 15.14
C PRO A 20 9.52 -3.99 15.50
N ASP A 21 9.22 -3.70 16.76
CA ASP A 21 7.85 -3.56 17.24
C ASP A 21 7.39 -2.09 17.33
N ASP A 22 8.24 -1.16 16.93
CA ASP A 22 7.90 0.26 16.98
C ASP A 22 6.81 0.61 15.95
N TYR A 23 5.97 1.58 16.35
CA TYR A 23 4.88 2.07 15.52
C TYR A 23 4.79 3.60 15.62
N PRO A 24 5.07 4.34 14.55
CA PRO A 24 5.21 5.78 14.58
C PRO A 24 3.83 6.46 14.60
N LYS A 25 3.24 6.62 15.80
CA LYS A 25 1.85 7.09 16.00
C LYS A 25 1.56 8.41 15.28
N GLU A 26 2.46 9.39 15.40
CA GLU A 26 2.30 10.70 14.76
C GLU A 26 2.26 10.60 13.22
N LYS A 27 3.12 9.75 12.64
CA LYS A 27 3.11 9.48 11.20
C LYS A 27 1.87 8.68 10.78
N ALA A 28 1.45 7.72 11.59
CA ALA A 28 0.27 6.90 11.34
C ALA A 28 -1.03 7.71 11.24
N GLU A 29 -1.13 8.80 11.98
CA GLU A 29 -2.26 9.74 11.89
C GLU A 29 -2.30 10.48 10.54
N LEU A 30 -1.16 10.60 9.85
CA LEU A 30 -1.05 11.26 8.56
C LEU A 30 -1.33 10.31 7.38
N TRP A 31 -0.92 9.05 7.48
CA TRP A 31 -0.93 8.11 6.33
C TRP A 31 -2.29 8.00 5.63
N PHE A 32 -3.39 8.02 6.41
CA PHE A 32 -4.74 7.86 5.89
C PHE A 32 -5.63 9.09 6.14
N SER A 33 -5.01 10.24 6.46
CA SER A 33 -5.74 11.42 6.93
C SER A 33 -6.45 12.21 5.83
N ALA A 34 -6.15 11.98 4.56
CA ALA A 34 -6.67 12.77 3.43
C ALA A 34 -6.47 14.29 3.57
N LYS A 35 -5.37 14.73 4.23
CA LYS A 35 -5.04 16.15 4.39
C LYS A 35 -4.44 16.71 3.11
N PRO A 36 -5.03 17.75 2.49
CA PRO A 36 -4.53 18.31 1.23
C PRO A 36 -3.09 18.82 1.32
N GLU A 37 -2.70 19.37 2.48
CA GLU A 37 -1.35 19.91 2.71
C GLU A 37 -0.30 18.78 2.67
N PHE A 38 -0.63 17.62 3.26
CA PHE A 38 0.24 16.44 3.25
C PHE A 38 0.38 15.87 1.83
N ASP A 39 -0.72 15.82 1.08
CA ASP A 39 -0.71 15.35 -0.30
C ASP A 39 0.09 16.29 -1.22
N GLU A 40 -0.02 17.60 -1.01
CA GLU A 40 0.73 18.61 -1.76
C GLU A 40 2.23 18.53 -1.46
N GLU A 41 2.61 18.36 -0.20
CA GLU A 41 4.01 18.19 0.19
C GLU A 41 4.63 16.95 -0.48
N ILE A 42 3.91 15.81 -0.49
CA ILE A 42 4.34 14.60 -1.19
C ILE A 42 4.52 14.87 -2.68
N ARG A 43 3.57 15.58 -3.31
CA ARG A 43 3.64 15.91 -4.74
C ARG A 43 4.86 16.75 -5.07
N GLN A 44 5.10 17.82 -4.31
CA GLN A 44 6.22 18.74 -4.56
C GLN A 44 7.57 18.07 -4.34
N THR A 45 7.68 17.26 -3.29
CA THR A 45 8.94 16.65 -2.89
C THR A 45 9.29 15.43 -3.72
N PHE A 46 8.32 14.52 -3.91
CA PHE A 46 8.58 13.19 -4.43
C PHE A 46 7.93 12.91 -5.79
N GLY A 47 6.92 13.66 -6.22
CA GLY A 47 6.17 13.40 -7.44
C GLY A 47 7.03 13.24 -8.70
N LYS A 48 8.10 14.02 -8.82
CA LYS A 48 9.04 13.97 -9.94
C LYS A 48 9.80 12.65 -10.09
N TYR A 49 9.84 11.81 -9.03
CA TYR A 49 10.56 10.54 -9.04
C TYR A 49 9.68 9.35 -9.45
N LEU A 50 8.35 9.51 -9.43
CA LEU A 50 7.40 8.45 -9.71
C LEU A 50 7.61 7.77 -11.08
N PRO A 51 7.72 8.51 -12.21
CA PRO A 51 7.92 7.88 -13.51
C PRO A 51 9.19 7.04 -13.55
N ALA A 52 10.30 7.60 -13.05
CA ALA A 52 11.56 6.87 -13.04
C ALA A 52 11.55 5.66 -12.09
N ALA A 53 10.83 5.73 -10.97
CA ALA A 53 10.66 4.59 -10.06
C ALA A 53 9.88 3.45 -10.72
N ARG A 54 8.84 3.76 -11.51
CA ARG A 54 8.06 2.78 -12.27
C ARG A 54 8.88 2.12 -13.37
N ASP A 55 9.62 2.94 -14.14
CA ASP A 55 10.29 2.50 -15.37
C ASP A 55 11.65 1.82 -15.10
N THR A 56 12.18 1.94 -13.88
CA THR A 56 13.42 1.27 -13.49
C THR A 56 13.20 -0.22 -13.22
N GLU A 57 14.08 -1.07 -13.77
CA GLU A 57 14.18 -2.46 -13.34
C GLU A 57 15.00 -2.54 -12.04
N TRP A 58 14.30 -2.89 -10.96
CA TRP A 58 14.88 -2.90 -9.62
C TRP A 58 15.45 -4.27 -9.27
N ASP A 59 16.73 -4.29 -8.92
CA ASP A 59 17.32 -5.42 -8.19
C ASP A 59 17.05 -5.21 -6.69
N VAL A 60 15.86 -5.65 -6.26
CA VAL A 60 15.38 -5.40 -4.88
C VAL A 60 16.24 -6.10 -3.83
N ALA A 61 16.94 -7.19 -4.18
CA ALA A 61 17.84 -7.91 -3.28
C ALA A 61 19.07 -7.07 -2.89
N ASN A 62 19.48 -6.15 -3.76
CA ASN A 62 20.60 -5.24 -3.54
C ASN A 62 20.18 -3.86 -2.97
N LEU A 63 18.95 -3.74 -2.52
CA LEU A 63 18.47 -2.59 -1.76
C LEU A 63 18.56 -2.88 -0.25
N SER A 64 18.91 -1.87 0.53
CA SER A 64 18.78 -1.95 1.99
C SER A 64 17.30 -2.06 2.39
N ARG A 65 17.00 -2.53 3.61
CA ARG A 65 15.64 -2.63 4.14
C ARG A 65 14.84 -1.33 3.97
N MET A 66 15.43 -0.19 4.32
CA MET A 66 14.79 1.12 4.20
C MET A 66 14.52 1.49 2.73
N GLU A 67 15.48 1.22 1.82
CA GLU A 67 15.29 1.46 0.38
C GLU A 67 14.19 0.55 -0.19
N GLN A 68 14.10 -0.70 0.23
CA GLN A 68 13.06 -1.64 -0.19
C GLN A 68 11.67 -1.13 0.18
N VAL A 69 11.50 -0.75 1.44
CA VAL A 69 10.21 -0.23 1.94
C VAL A 69 9.90 1.13 1.33
N GLY A 70 10.88 2.03 1.23
CA GLY A 70 10.74 3.32 0.58
C GLY A 70 10.30 3.20 -0.88
N LEU A 71 10.80 2.18 -1.60
CA LEU A 71 10.36 1.90 -2.98
C LEU A 71 8.88 1.49 -3.04
N VAL A 72 8.43 0.64 -2.12
CA VAL A 72 7.02 0.25 -2.06
C VAL A 72 6.14 1.45 -1.74
N VAL A 73 6.50 2.27 -0.75
CA VAL A 73 5.76 3.49 -0.39
C VAL A 73 5.70 4.47 -1.57
N LEU A 74 6.83 4.68 -2.25
CA LEU A 74 6.91 5.56 -3.43
C LEU A 74 5.97 5.10 -4.55
N LEU A 75 5.88 3.78 -4.80
CA LEU A 75 5.10 3.24 -5.91
C LEU A 75 3.62 3.00 -5.56
N ASP A 76 3.31 2.69 -4.31
CA ASP A 76 1.95 2.31 -3.91
C ASP A 76 1.19 3.44 -3.21
N GLN A 77 1.82 4.15 -2.28
CA GLN A 77 1.14 5.14 -1.45
C GLN A 77 1.16 6.55 -2.09
N PHE A 78 2.30 7.02 -2.54
CA PHE A 78 2.43 8.38 -3.05
C PHE A 78 1.55 8.68 -4.27
N PRO A 79 1.35 7.76 -5.25
CA PRO A 79 0.38 8.01 -6.31
C PRO A 79 -1.04 8.23 -5.79
N ARG A 80 -1.44 7.51 -4.75
CA ARG A 80 -2.76 7.67 -4.10
C ARG A 80 -2.92 9.00 -3.39
N ASN A 81 -1.86 9.49 -2.75
CA ASN A 81 -1.86 10.83 -2.16
C ASN A 81 -1.91 11.92 -3.25
N ILE A 82 -1.09 11.79 -4.29
CA ILE A 82 -0.94 12.82 -5.33
C ILE A 82 -2.15 12.90 -6.27
N HIS A 83 -2.78 11.75 -6.58
CA HIS A 83 -3.83 11.61 -7.60
C HIS A 83 -5.14 11.04 -7.05
N ARG A 84 -5.62 11.54 -5.91
CA ARG A 84 -6.78 10.97 -5.19
C ARG A 84 -8.01 10.71 -6.04
N THR A 85 -8.25 11.48 -7.08
CA THR A 85 -9.48 11.42 -7.90
C THR A 85 -9.26 10.88 -9.31
N GLY A 86 -8.03 10.56 -9.71
CA GLY A 86 -7.68 10.20 -11.08
C GLY A 86 -7.20 8.75 -11.25
N GLY A 87 -7.24 8.25 -12.48
CA GLY A 87 -6.70 6.95 -12.86
C GLY A 87 -5.19 6.81 -12.61
N ASP A 88 -4.47 7.93 -12.60
CA ASP A 88 -3.03 7.99 -12.33
C ASP A 88 -2.67 7.47 -10.93
N ALA A 89 -3.64 7.48 -9.98
CA ALA A 89 -3.47 6.88 -8.66
C ALA A 89 -3.11 5.38 -8.74
N PHE A 90 -3.53 4.69 -9.80
CA PHE A 90 -3.38 3.24 -9.98
C PHE A 90 -2.31 2.87 -11.02
N ALA A 91 -1.70 3.87 -11.68
CA ALA A 91 -0.74 3.67 -12.78
C ALA A 91 0.54 2.95 -12.36
N TYR A 92 0.80 2.87 -11.06
CA TYR A 92 2.01 2.29 -10.47
C TYR A 92 1.75 0.96 -9.76
N ASP A 93 0.48 0.54 -9.61
CA ASP A 93 0.08 -0.65 -8.83
C ASP A 93 0.76 -1.94 -9.29
N THR A 94 0.86 -2.15 -10.61
CA THR A 94 1.53 -3.33 -11.18
C THR A 94 2.99 -3.41 -10.76
N LYS A 95 3.72 -2.30 -10.79
CA LYS A 95 5.13 -2.25 -10.40
C LYS A 95 5.29 -2.41 -8.88
N ALA A 96 4.45 -1.74 -8.10
CA ALA A 96 4.43 -1.87 -6.64
C ALA A 96 4.21 -3.32 -6.21
N LEU A 97 3.23 -4.00 -6.82
CA LEU A 97 2.94 -5.41 -6.56
C LEU A 97 4.10 -6.32 -6.96
N ALA A 98 4.74 -6.09 -8.11
CA ALA A 98 5.89 -6.87 -8.55
C ALA A 98 7.07 -6.76 -7.56
N VAL A 99 7.34 -5.56 -7.05
CA VAL A 99 8.35 -5.31 -6.00
C VAL A 99 7.94 -6.03 -4.71
N ALA A 100 6.72 -5.84 -4.23
CA ALA A 100 6.23 -6.47 -3.00
C ALA A 100 6.29 -8.00 -3.05
N ARG A 101 5.99 -8.61 -4.20
CA ARG A 101 6.11 -10.07 -4.40
C ARG A 101 7.55 -10.54 -4.25
N GLN A 102 8.53 -9.84 -4.83
CA GLN A 102 9.95 -10.20 -4.68
C GLN A 102 10.40 -10.10 -3.21
N LEU A 103 9.99 -9.03 -2.51
CA LEU A 103 10.33 -8.82 -1.11
C LEU A 103 9.76 -9.90 -0.18
N LEU A 104 8.52 -10.31 -0.40
CA LEU A 104 7.85 -11.31 0.45
C LEU A 104 8.17 -12.75 0.05
N ALA A 105 8.51 -13.02 -1.21
CA ALA A 105 8.96 -14.35 -1.67
C ALA A 105 10.27 -14.80 -1.01
N SER A 106 11.15 -13.86 -0.64
CA SER A 106 12.40 -14.12 0.08
C SER A 106 12.23 -14.35 1.58
N GLY A 107 10.99 -14.61 2.06
CA GLY A 107 10.68 -14.85 3.47
C GLY A 107 10.34 -13.59 4.26
N GLY A 108 10.00 -12.51 3.58
CA GLY A 108 9.50 -11.26 4.20
C GLY A 108 10.54 -10.41 4.91
N GLY A 109 11.82 -10.77 4.77
CA GLY A 109 12.94 -10.00 5.29
C GLY A 109 12.85 -9.67 6.80
N ASN A 110 13.76 -8.87 7.27
CA ASN A 110 13.76 -8.33 8.63
C ASN A 110 12.95 -7.03 8.71
N PHE A 111 11.78 -6.98 8.05
CA PHE A 111 10.91 -5.81 8.11
C PHE A 111 10.33 -5.62 9.50
N TYR A 112 10.29 -4.37 9.95
CA TYR A 112 9.62 -3.99 11.17
C TYR A 112 8.09 -4.05 11.01
N ARG A 113 7.37 -4.12 12.10
CA ARG A 113 5.90 -4.27 12.11
C ARG A 113 5.18 -3.22 11.24
N ALA A 114 5.53 -1.94 11.40
CA ALA A 114 4.97 -0.87 10.60
C ALA A 114 5.28 -1.03 9.10
N GLU A 115 6.49 -1.46 8.76
CA GLU A 115 6.94 -1.69 7.39
C GLU A 115 6.21 -2.83 6.71
N ARG A 116 5.98 -3.95 7.43
CA ARG A 116 5.27 -5.13 6.94
C ARG A 116 3.85 -4.80 6.49
N GLN A 117 3.19 -3.87 7.18
CA GLN A 117 1.90 -3.34 6.76
C GLN A 117 1.98 -2.76 5.35
N PHE A 118 2.95 -1.86 5.08
CA PHE A 118 3.07 -1.20 3.78
C PHE A 118 3.59 -2.12 2.68
N VAL A 119 4.52 -3.03 2.98
CA VAL A 119 4.99 -4.02 2.00
C VAL A 119 3.87 -4.96 1.54
N SER A 120 2.85 -5.20 2.36
CA SER A 120 1.71 -6.04 2.00
C SER A 120 0.55 -5.29 1.33
N LEU A 121 0.49 -3.94 1.41
CA LEU A 121 -0.59 -3.14 0.80
C LEU A 121 -0.75 -3.33 -0.72
N PRO A 122 0.31 -3.48 -1.54
CA PRO A 122 0.14 -3.73 -2.97
C PRO A 122 -0.69 -4.98 -3.29
N PHE A 123 -0.68 -6.00 -2.45
CA PHE A 123 -1.55 -7.16 -2.59
C PHE A 123 -3.02 -6.82 -2.30
N MET A 124 -3.28 -6.00 -1.27
CA MET A 124 -4.63 -5.49 -0.96
C MET A 124 -5.20 -4.66 -2.12
N HIS A 125 -4.34 -3.95 -2.83
CA HIS A 125 -4.72 -3.09 -3.96
C HIS A 125 -4.87 -3.83 -5.29
N SER A 126 -4.47 -5.11 -5.37
CA SER A 126 -4.59 -5.93 -6.58
C SER A 126 -6.03 -6.34 -6.86
N GLU A 127 -6.42 -6.34 -8.14
CA GLU A 127 -7.71 -6.90 -8.59
C GLU A 127 -7.63 -8.43 -8.88
N ASN A 128 -6.54 -9.09 -8.49
CA ASN A 128 -6.38 -10.54 -8.60
C ASN A 128 -6.77 -11.21 -7.27
N LEU A 129 -7.68 -12.19 -7.33
CA LEU A 129 -8.19 -12.85 -6.12
C LEU A 129 -7.09 -13.58 -5.33
N ALA A 130 -6.10 -14.18 -5.99
CA ALA A 130 -5.00 -14.86 -5.30
C ALA A 130 -4.12 -13.88 -4.50
N ASP A 131 -3.96 -12.64 -4.96
CA ASP A 131 -3.26 -11.59 -4.20
C ASP A 131 -4.08 -11.16 -2.98
N GLN A 132 -5.40 -11.07 -3.14
CA GLN A 132 -6.31 -10.78 -2.03
C GLN A 132 -6.29 -11.90 -0.97
N ASP A 133 -6.33 -13.17 -1.41
CA ASP A 133 -6.19 -14.34 -0.53
C ASP A 133 -4.88 -14.29 0.26
N PHE A 134 -3.78 -13.96 -0.42
CA PHE A 134 -2.47 -13.78 0.22
C PHE A 134 -2.50 -12.66 1.26
N CYS A 135 -3.08 -11.49 0.93
CA CYS A 135 -3.14 -10.34 1.83
C CYS A 135 -3.92 -10.66 3.11
N VAL A 136 -5.07 -11.32 2.98
CA VAL A 136 -5.90 -11.75 4.12
C VAL A 136 -5.15 -12.77 4.98
N TRP A 137 -4.52 -13.78 4.36
CA TRP A 137 -3.71 -14.77 5.06
C TRP A 137 -2.53 -14.12 5.78
N PHE A 138 -1.82 -13.21 5.13
CA PHE A 138 -0.69 -12.49 5.70
C PHE A 138 -1.12 -11.69 6.94
N ALA A 139 -2.21 -10.90 6.82
CA ALA A 139 -2.75 -10.13 7.94
C ALA A 139 -3.16 -11.01 9.12
N ALA A 140 -3.81 -12.17 8.86
CA ALA A 140 -4.17 -13.13 9.89
C ALA A 140 -2.93 -13.72 10.58
N SER A 141 -1.89 -14.05 9.81
CA SER A 141 -0.63 -14.59 10.34
C SER A 141 0.07 -13.58 11.25
N GLU A 142 0.12 -12.31 10.86
CA GLU A 142 0.69 -11.24 11.66
C GLU A 142 -0.13 -10.97 12.94
N MET A 143 -1.45 -11.03 12.84
CA MET A 143 -2.34 -10.93 13.99
C MET A 143 -2.10 -12.05 15.00
N MET A 144 -1.89 -13.29 14.52
CA MET A 144 -1.57 -14.44 15.40
C MET A 144 -0.17 -14.34 16.00
N ALA A 145 0.78 -13.71 15.31
CA ALA A 145 2.14 -13.49 15.78
C ALA A 145 2.30 -12.26 16.68
N ALA A 146 1.25 -11.44 16.83
CA ALA A 146 1.28 -10.22 17.63
C ALA A 146 1.55 -10.53 19.11
N ARG A 147 2.53 -9.84 19.70
CA ARG A 147 2.97 -10.06 21.10
C ARG A 147 2.52 -8.95 22.05
N THR A 148 1.93 -7.88 21.54
CA THR A 148 1.40 -6.77 22.34
C THR A 148 -0.05 -6.48 21.96
N PRO A 149 -0.88 -5.95 22.87
CA PRO A 149 -2.24 -5.53 22.56
C PRO A 149 -2.30 -4.51 21.40
N GLU A 150 -1.35 -3.60 21.32
CA GLU A 150 -1.28 -2.57 20.28
C GLU A 150 -0.99 -3.21 18.92
N ALA A 151 -0.07 -4.18 18.85
CA ALA A 151 0.22 -4.92 17.63
C ALA A 151 -0.99 -5.73 17.17
N LEU A 152 -1.65 -6.42 18.10
CA LEU A 152 -2.85 -7.19 17.83
C LEU A 152 -3.96 -6.29 17.26
N GLU A 153 -4.22 -5.14 17.88
CA GLU A 153 -5.26 -4.21 17.42
C GLU A 153 -4.94 -3.62 16.05
N MET A 154 -3.68 -3.25 15.79
CA MET A 154 -3.24 -2.77 14.48
C MET A 154 -3.49 -3.81 13.38
N TRP A 155 -3.04 -5.07 13.62
CA TRP A 155 -3.21 -6.13 12.62
C TRP A 155 -4.67 -6.59 12.49
N ARG A 156 -5.47 -6.51 13.55
CA ARG A 156 -6.92 -6.74 13.48
C ARG A 156 -7.60 -5.75 12.54
N ARG A 157 -7.28 -4.44 12.67
CA ARG A 157 -7.80 -3.41 11.77
C ARG A 157 -7.33 -3.64 10.33
N PHE A 158 -6.06 -3.97 10.15
CA PHE A 158 -5.53 -4.26 8.82
C PHE A 158 -6.23 -5.48 8.19
N PHE A 159 -6.44 -6.56 8.97
CA PHE A 159 -7.20 -7.73 8.54
C PHE A 159 -8.63 -7.36 8.13
N ASP A 160 -9.33 -6.54 8.91
CA ASP A 160 -10.69 -6.10 8.59
C ASP A 160 -10.74 -5.35 7.25
N PHE A 161 -9.74 -4.52 6.96
CA PHE A 161 -9.61 -3.84 5.66
C PHE A 161 -9.28 -4.83 4.54
N ALA A 162 -8.35 -5.75 4.75
CA ALA A 162 -8.01 -6.79 3.77
C ALA A 162 -9.23 -7.65 3.42
N ALA A 163 -9.99 -8.08 4.43
CA ALA A 163 -11.21 -8.87 4.22
C ALA A 163 -12.29 -8.11 3.43
N LYS A 164 -12.42 -6.79 3.63
CA LYS A 164 -13.35 -5.95 2.84
C LYS A 164 -12.91 -5.86 1.38
N HIS A 165 -11.62 -5.64 1.10
CA HIS A 165 -11.08 -5.62 -0.26
C HIS A 165 -11.28 -6.97 -0.95
N TRP A 166 -10.92 -8.04 -0.26
CA TRP A 166 -11.13 -9.40 -0.72
C TRP A 166 -12.59 -9.69 -1.09
N ALA A 167 -13.54 -9.29 -0.24
CA ALA A 167 -14.96 -9.51 -0.49
C ALA A 167 -15.44 -8.80 -1.77
N ILE A 168 -14.92 -7.60 -2.05
CA ILE A 168 -15.22 -6.85 -3.27
C ILE A 168 -14.66 -7.58 -4.49
N ILE A 169 -13.39 -7.98 -4.45
CA ILE A 169 -12.75 -8.69 -5.57
C ILE A 169 -13.38 -10.05 -5.79
N ARG A 170 -13.72 -10.79 -4.75
CA ARG A 170 -14.44 -12.04 -4.85
C ARG A 170 -15.82 -11.87 -5.51
N LYS A 171 -16.50 -10.75 -5.22
CA LYS A 171 -17.85 -10.49 -5.76
C LYS A 171 -17.82 -9.99 -7.19
N PHE A 172 -16.98 -9.00 -7.50
CA PHE A 172 -17.00 -8.26 -8.76
C PHE A 172 -15.81 -8.57 -9.69
N GLY A 173 -14.78 -9.25 -9.20
CA GLY A 173 -13.52 -9.48 -9.94
C GLY A 173 -12.69 -8.20 -10.14
N ARG A 174 -13.16 -7.06 -9.63
CA ARG A 174 -12.52 -5.75 -9.74
C ARG A 174 -13.04 -4.80 -8.66
N PHE A 175 -12.38 -3.65 -8.51
CA PHE A 175 -12.85 -2.58 -7.62
C PHE A 175 -13.80 -1.64 -8.38
N PRO A 176 -15.13 -1.65 -8.12
CA PRO A 176 -16.10 -0.81 -8.84
C PRO A 176 -15.81 0.70 -8.73
N HIS A 177 -15.27 1.17 -7.59
CA HIS A 177 -14.94 2.57 -7.37
C HIS A 177 -13.85 3.09 -8.33
N ARG A 178 -13.04 2.20 -8.93
CA ARG A 178 -12.00 2.56 -9.91
C ARG A 178 -12.55 2.67 -11.34
N ASN A 179 -13.77 2.19 -11.60
CA ASN A 179 -14.27 2.07 -12.97
C ASN A 179 -14.23 3.39 -13.71
N ALA A 180 -14.78 4.47 -13.14
CA ALA A 180 -14.79 5.79 -13.78
C ALA A 180 -13.36 6.30 -14.05
N ALA A 181 -12.46 6.20 -13.08
CA ALA A 181 -11.08 6.64 -13.22
C ALA A 181 -10.27 5.83 -14.25
N MET A 182 -10.65 4.58 -14.48
CA MET A 182 -10.00 3.66 -15.43
C MET A 182 -10.76 3.54 -16.76
N GLY A 183 -11.80 4.37 -17.01
CA GLY A 183 -12.59 4.33 -18.23
C GLY A 183 -13.41 3.05 -18.42
N ARG A 184 -13.77 2.35 -17.33
CA ARG A 184 -14.54 1.11 -17.34
C ARG A 184 -16.02 1.40 -17.07
N GLU A 185 -16.92 0.78 -17.81
CA GLU A 185 -18.37 0.83 -17.52
C GLU A 185 -18.70 0.01 -16.28
N SER A 186 -19.54 0.56 -15.41
CA SER A 186 -20.05 -0.15 -14.24
C SER A 186 -21.31 -0.94 -14.59
N THR A 187 -21.41 -2.17 -14.08
CA THR A 187 -22.64 -2.96 -14.14
C THR A 187 -23.72 -2.36 -13.23
N ALA A 188 -24.98 -2.72 -13.44
CA ALA A 188 -26.07 -2.26 -12.56
C ALA A 188 -25.85 -2.63 -11.09
N GLU A 189 -25.29 -3.83 -10.83
CA GLU A 189 -24.98 -4.28 -9.47
C GLU A 189 -23.84 -3.47 -8.83
N GLU A 190 -22.80 -3.12 -9.61
CA GLU A 190 -21.71 -2.24 -9.14
C GLU A 190 -22.21 -0.83 -8.83
N VAL A 191 -23.13 -0.30 -9.65
CA VAL A 191 -23.75 1.01 -9.39
C VAL A 191 -24.53 0.99 -8.07
N GLU A 192 -25.34 -0.03 -7.81
CA GLU A 192 -26.07 -0.16 -6.54
C GLU A 192 -25.11 -0.35 -5.34
N PHE A 193 -24.02 -1.10 -5.52
CA PHE A 193 -23.00 -1.26 -4.51
C PHE A 193 -22.33 0.09 -4.14
N LEU A 194 -22.00 0.91 -5.14
CA LEU A 194 -21.39 2.24 -4.92
C LEU A 194 -22.36 3.22 -4.25
N LYS A 195 -23.66 3.23 -4.64
CA LYS A 195 -24.70 4.05 -4.00
C LYS A 195 -24.87 3.72 -2.51
N ALA A 196 -24.67 2.47 -2.13
CA ALA A 196 -24.74 2.05 -0.72
C ALA A 196 -23.55 2.50 0.13
N GLY A 197 -22.60 3.30 -0.42
CA GLY A 197 -21.42 3.80 0.27
C GLY A 197 -20.43 2.69 0.68
N ARG A 198 -20.44 1.57 -0.03
CA ARG A 198 -19.59 0.39 0.27
C ARG A 198 -18.25 0.38 -0.49
N GLY A 199 -17.95 1.47 -1.19
CA GLY A 199 -16.61 1.73 -1.73
C GLY A 199 -15.66 2.29 -0.65
N PHE A 200 -14.36 2.26 -0.93
CA PHE A 200 -13.31 2.88 -0.06
C PHE A 200 -13.08 4.31 -0.45
#